data_7722700a421147decaf4c0ec0fbb7a4f
#
_entry.id   7722700a421147decaf4c0ec0fbb7a4f
#
_cell.length_a   1.000
_cell.length_b   1.000
_cell.length_c   1.000
_cell.angle_alpha   90.00
_cell.angle_beta   90.00
_cell.angle_gamma   90.00
#
_symmetry.space_group_name_H-M   'P 1'
#
loop_
_entity.id
_entity.type
_entity.pdbx_description
1 polymer ?
#
loop_
_entity_poly.entity_id
_entity_poly.type
_entity_poly.pdbx_seq_one_letter_code
_entity_poly.pdbx_strand_id
1 'polypeptide(L)'
;ILWKSGRVASVLHPKGSRGVSPELSTTLIAVATNDWLQHDQIEDHDQALDHFISRDGEIFAGTHLIIDLWGATNLHSLERMEVAMRACIDECNATLLHMHLHHFTPNGGISGVALLAESHISVHTWPEKNYAAFDVFMCGDSNPHRAVEILSRYFQPKRSEVIEERRGKIL
;
A
#
# COMPACT_ATOMS: atom_id res chain seq x y z
N ILE A 1 20.13 -11.48 -2.84
CA ILE A 1 19.25 -12.21 -3.78
C ILE A 1 19.03 -11.29 -4.96
N LEU A 2 19.62 -11.65 -6.12
CA LEU A 2 19.49 -10.92 -7.39
C LEU A 2 18.11 -11.17 -7.99
N TRP A 3 17.33 -10.11 -8.14
CA TRP A 3 16.15 -10.14 -9.02
C TRP A 3 16.59 -9.98 -10.46
N LYS A 4 16.47 -11.05 -11.25
CA LYS A 4 16.58 -10.99 -12.71
C LYS A 4 15.21 -10.68 -13.29
N SER A 5 15.20 -9.65 -14.13
CA SER A 5 14.08 -9.17 -14.93
C SER A 5 13.40 -10.28 -15.74
N GLY A 6 12.07 -10.19 -15.80
CA GLY A 6 11.15 -11.14 -16.36
C GLY A 6 11.31 -11.52 -17.82
N ARG A 7 10.94 -12.75 -18.10
CA ARG A 7 10.43 -13.18 -19.41
C ARG A 7 9.08 -13.84 -19.24
N VAL A 8 8.10 -13.34 -19.97
CA VAL A 8 6.80 -13.99 -20.14
C VAL A 8 7.03 -15.31 -20.83
N ALA A 9 6.73 -16.43 -20.18
CA ALA A 9 6.79 -17.76 -20.78
C ALA A 9 5.53 -17.97 -21.61
N SER A 10 5.71 -18.14 -22.93
CA SER A 10 4.67 -18.61 -23.83
C SER A 10 4.36 -20.09 -23.57
N VAL A 11 3.09 -20.38 -23.31
CA VAL A 11 2.60 -21.76 -23.17
C VAL A 11 2.51 -22.39 -24.55
N LEU A 12 3.37 -23.38 -24.80
CA LEU A 12 3.27 -24.27 -25.97
C LEU A 12 2.19 -25.32 -25.73
N HIS A 13 1.24 -25.40 -26.65
CA HIS A 13 0.24 -26.47 -26.74
C HIS A 13 0.88 -27.78 -27.21
N PRO A 14 0.68 -28.91 -26.56
CA PRO A 14 0.97 -30.21 -27.15
C PRO A 14 -0.19 -30.65 -28.04
N LYS A 15 0.13 -30.99 -29.30
CA LYS A 15 -0.74 -31.74 -30.22
C LYS A 15 -0.67 -33.23 -29.88
N GLY A 16 -1.84 -33.90 -29.90
CA GLY A 16 -1.87 -35.33 -30.22
C GLY A 16 -2.66 -36.25 -29.29
N SER A 17 -3.90 -36.49 -29.63
CA SER A 17 -4.63 -37.73 -29.88
C SER A 17 -4.94 -38.70 -28.75
N ARG A 18 -6.20 -39.01 -28.74
CA ARG A 18 -6.98 -40.26 -28.43
C ARG A 18 -7.78 -40.28 -27.17
N GLY A 19 -9.06 -40.18 -27.38
CA GLY A 19 -10.29 -40.64 -26.79
C GLY A 19 -10.25 -41.33 -25.44
N VAL A 20 -10.91 -40.66 -24.48
CA VAL A 20 -11.60 -41.34 -23.36
C VAL A 20 -12.87 -40.54 -23.10
N SER A 21 -13.96 -41.28 -22.91
CA SER A 21 -15.34 -40.82 -22.80
C SER A 21 -15.61 -39.74 -21.77
N PRO A 22 -16.66 -38.89 -21.98
CA PRO A 22 -16.99 -37.77 -21.13
C PRO A 22 -18.02 -38.15 -20.08
N GLU A 23 -17.57 -38.64 -18.97
CA GLU A 23 -18.43 -38.71 -17.77
C GLU A 23 -17.56 -38.72 -16.53
N LEU A 24 -17.17 -37.56 -16.01
CA LEU A 24 -16.73 -37.32 -14.63
C LEU A 24 -16.03 -35.94 -14.52
N SER A 25 -16.63 -34.90 -15.02
CA SER A 25 -16.01 -33.58 -14.89
C SER A 25 -16.97 -32.41 -14.61
N THR A 26 -18.13 -32.70 -14.00
CA THR A 26 -19.09 -31.59 -13.76
C THR A 26 -19.25 -31.22 -12.28
N THR A 27 -18.47 -31.80 -11.37
CA THR A 27 -18.72 -31.56 -9.94
C THR A 27 -17.61 -30.85 -9.18
N LEU A 28 -16.56 -30.38 -9.84
CA LEU A 28 -15.42 -29.73 -9.15
C LEU A 28 -15.14 -28.27 -9.55
N ILE A 29 -16.02 -27.62 -10.34
CA ILE A 29 -15.85 -26.19 -10.70
C ILE A 29 -16.86 -25.26 -9.98
N ALA A 30 -17.69 -25.80 -9.11
CA ALA A 30 -18.79 -25.02 -8.48
C ALA A 30 -18.47 -24.50 -7.06
N VAL A 31 -17.23 -24.50 -6.58
CA VAL A 31 -16.92 -24.08 -5.20
C VAL A 31 -16.01 -22.84 -5.15
N ALA A 32 -15.66 -22.25 -6.24
CA ALA A 32 -14.78 -21.07 -6.24
C ALA A 32 -15.40 -19.82 -6.90
N THR A 33 -16.72 -19.72 -6.95
CA THR A 33 -17.36 -18.54 -7.48
C THR A 33 -18.37 -18.00 -6.48
N ASN A 34 -18.19 -16.73 -6.09
CA ASN A 34 -19.23 -15.81 -5.67
C ASN A 34 -19.46 -15.51 -4.20
N ASP A 35 -18.53 -15.68 -3.28
CA ASP A 35 -18.76 -15.15 -1.92
C ASP A 35 -18.39 -13.66 -1.79
N TRP A 36 -17.68 -13.08 -2.75
CA TRP A 36 -17.34 -11.63 -2.75
C TRP A 36 -18.26 -10.77 -3.63
N LEU A 37 -19.19 -11.42 -4.42
CA LEU A 37 -20.16 -10.70 -5.25
C LEU A 37 -21.54 -10.49 -4.60
N GLN A 38 -21.74 -10.95 -3.37
CA GLN A 38 -23.05 -10.81 -2.70
C GLN A 38 -23.14 -9.65 -1.72
N HIS A 39 -22.19 -8.70 -1.75
CA HIS A 39 -22.25 -7.51 -0.89
C HIS A 39 -22.57 -6.22 -1.65
N ASP A 40 -22.95 -6.28 -2.93
CA ASP A 40 -23.49 -5.13 -3.65
C ASP A 40 -25.02 -5.07 -3.54
N GLN A 41 -25.53 -4.97 -2.31
CA GLN A 41 -26.71 -4.17 -2.07
C GLN A 41 -26.20 -2.72 -1.95
N ILE A 42 -25.93 -2.11 -3.10
CA ILE A 42 -25.79 -0.66 -3.18
C ILE A 42 -27.17 -0.10 -2.86
N GLU A 43 -27.38 0.20 -1.57
CA GLU A 43 -28.40 1.17 -1.22
C GLU A 43 -27.97 2.46 -1.91
N ASP A 44 -28.84 2.94 -2.76
CA ASP A 44 -28.77 4.21 -3.49
C ASP A 44 -28.72 5.37 -2.47
N HIS A 45 -27.57 5.55 -1.80
CA HIS A 45 -27.23 6.77 -1.11
C HIS A 45 -26.62 7.69 -2.15
N ASP A 46 -27.50 8.45 -2.77
CA ASP A 46 -27.27 9.57 -3.68
C ASP A 46 -26.51 10.73 -2.98
N GLN A 47 -25.37 10.41 -2.40
CA GLN A 47 -24.23 11.22 -2.02
C GLN A 47 -23.05 10.27 -1.83
N ALA A 48 -22.55 9.67 -2.90
CA ALA A 48 -21.18 9.19 -2.92
C ALA A 48 -20.32 10.42 -2.61
N LEU A 49 -19.78 10.50 -1.39
CA LEU A 49 -18.83 11.55 -1.05
C LEU A 49 -17.64 11.37 -2.00
N ASP A 50 -17.58 12.27 -2.97
CA ASP A 50 -16.45 12.31 -3.89
C ASP A 50 -15.24 12.76 -3.09
N HIS A 51 -14.36 11.80 -2.73
CA HIS A 51 -13.14 12.07 -1.98
C HIS A 51 -12.03 12.69 -2.82
N PHE A 52 -12.36 13.16 -4.03
CA PHE A 52 -11.46 13.93 -4.87
C PHE A 52 -11.11 15.26 -4.21
N ILE A 53 -9.83 15.62 -4.36
CA ILE A 53 -9.27 16.87 -3.83
C ILE A 53 -9.38 17.94 -4.90
N SER A 54 -9.91 19.12 -4.56
CA SER A 54 -9.85 20.32 -5.40
C SER A 54 -8.82 21.29 -4.80
N ARG A 55 -7.69 21.48 -5.48
CA ARG A 55 -6.60 22.34 -5.02
C ARG A 55 -5.90 22.99 -6.21
N ASP A 56 -5.62 24.28 -6.11
CA ASP A 56 -4.90 25.07 -7.13
C ASP A 56 -5.53 24.99 -8.53
N GLY A 57 -6.85 24.81 -8.63
CA GLY A 57 -7.57 24.65 -9.89
C GLY A 57 -7.46 23.27 -10.53
N GLU A 58 -6.83 22.30 -9.87
CA GLU A 58 -6.81 20.90 -10.27
C GLU A 58 -7.76 20.06 -9.42
N ILE A 59 -8.35 19.04 -10.03
CA ILE A 59 -9.13 17.99 -9.35
C ILE A 59 -8.38 16.67 -9.49
N PHE A 60 -8.11 16.00 -8.38
CA PHE A 60 -7.33 14.76 -8.37
C PHE A 60 -7.73 13.85 -7.20
N ALA A 61 -7.50 12.53 -7.36
CA ALA A 61 -7.94 11.52 -6.40
C ALA A 61 -7.20 11.57 -5.07
N GLY A 62 -5.91 11.87 -5.07
CA GLY A 62 -5.14 11.90 -3.83
C GLY A 62 -3.72 12.42 -4.00
N THR A 63 -3.13 12.83 -2.89
CA THR A 63 -1.72 13.22 -2.79
C THR A 63 -0.89 12.02 -2.35
N HIS A 64 0.15 11.71 -3.13
CA HIS A 64 1.10 10.64 -2.83
C HIS A 64 2.47 11.25 -2.50
N LEU A 65 2.94 11.06 -1.27
CA LEU A 65 4.30 11.42 -0.87
C LEU A 65 5.17 10.16 -0.92
N ILE A 66 6.28 10.25 -1.63
CA ILE A 66 7.36 9.26 -1.63
C ILE A 66 8.46 9.87 -0.78
N ILE A 67 8.79 9.23 0.35
CA ILE A 67 9.64 9.80 1.40
C ILE A 67 10.84 8.90 1.64
N ASP A 68 12.03 9.45 1.44
CA ASP A 68 13.30 8.80 1.75
C ASP A 68 13.94 9.45 2.99
N LEU A 69 14.24 8.64 4.00
CA LEU A 69 14.92 9.07 5.21
C LEU A 69 16.33 8.48 5.27
N TRP A 70 17.34 9.33 5.17
CA TRP A 70 18.76 8.97 5.21
C TRP A 70 19.42 9.34 6.53
N GLY A 71 20.26 8.45 7.06
CA GLY A 71 20.90 8.62 8.36
C GLY A 71 19.91 8.56 9.51
N ALA A 72 18.81 7.87 9.30
CA ALA A 72 17.74 7.67 10.26
C ALA A 72 18.14 6.65 11.34
N THR A 73 17.53 6.76 12.52
CA THR A 73 17.84 5.94 13.71
C THR A 73 16.66 5.08 14.13
N ASN A 74 16.91 4.05 14.95
CA ASN A 74 15.86 3.19 15.54
C ASN A 74 14.98 2.45 14.51
N LEU A 75 15.50 2.18 13.32
CA LEU A 75 14.77 1.58 12.20
C LEU A 75 14.46 0.09 12.38
N HIS A 76 15.05 -0.56 13.40
CA HIS A 76 14.86 -1.98 13.75
C HIS A 76 13.81 -2.19 14.86
N SER A 77 13.30 -1.12 15.46
CA SER A 77 12.31 -1.21 16.54
C SER A 77 10.90 -1.30 15.97
N LEU A 78 10.31 -2.50 16.02
CA LEU A 78 8.94 -2.74 15.58
C LEU A 78 7.93 -1.89 16.35
N GLU A 79 8.09 -1.82 17.67
CA GLU A 79 7.23 -1.01 18.54
C GLU A 79 7.29 0.49 18.18
N ARG A 80 8.50 1.02 17.97
CA ARG A 80 8.67 2.43 17.56
C ARG A 80 8.07 2.69 16.18
N MET A 81 8.22 1.75 15.25
CA MET A 81 7.62 1.86 13.91
C MET A 81 6.09 1.90 14.00
N GLU A 82 5.49 1.00 14.76
CA GLU A 82 4.04 0.98 14.95
C GLU A 82 3.54 2.29 15.57
N VAL A 83 4.18 2.77 16.63
CA VAL A 83 3.81 4.03 17.29
C VAL A 83 3.96 5.22 16.32
N ALA A 84 5.04 5.26 15.54
CA ALA A 84 5.27 6.33 14.57
C ALA A 84 4.19 6.33 13.46
N MET A 85 3.85 5.16 12.92
CA MET A 85 2.82 5.06 11.88
C MET A 85 1.44 5.44 12.41
N ARG A 86 1.08 5.03 13.63
CA ARG A 86 -0.18 5.46 14.28
C ARG A 86 -0.21 6.97 14.48
N ALA A 87 0.88 7.56 14.95
CA ALA A 87 0.98 9.01 15.10
C ALA A 87 0.87 9.75 13.75
N CYS A 88 1.43 9.20 12.66
CA CYS A 88 1.23 9.73 11.31
C CYS A 88 -0.25 9.71 10.92
N ILE A 89 -0.93 8.60 11.16
CA ILE A 89 -2.35 8.42 10.81
C ILE A 89 -3.21 9.46 11.54
N ASP A 90 -3.02 9.58 12.85
CA ASP A 90 -3.76 10.52 13.69
C ASP A 90 -3.53 11.98 13.27
N GLU A 91 -2.26 12.38 13.08
CA GLU A 91 -1.90 13.75 12.70
C GLU A 91 -2.29 14.10 11.26
N CYS A 92 -2.38 13.10 10.38
CA CYS A 92 -2.88 13.27 9.02
C CYS A 92 -4.41 13.33 8.93
N ASN A 93 -5.14 13.15 10.04
CA ASN A 93 -6.59 13.06 10.09
C ASN A 93 -7.13 11.91 9.23
N ALA A 94 -6.49 10.73 9.31
CA ALA A 94 -6.88 9.54 8.58
C ALA A 94 -7.44 8.46 9.52
N THR A 95 -8.23 7.53 8.99
CA THR A 95 -8.83 6.43 9.77
C THR A 95 -8.11 5.12 9.49
N LEU A 96 -7.52 4.51 10.53
CA LEU A 96 -6.86 3.21 10.42
C LEU A 96 -7.88 2.08 10.31
N LEU A 97 -7.78 1.26 9.25
CA LEU A 97 -8.56 0.03 9.09
C LEU A 97 -7.75 -1.19 9.53
N HIS A 98 -6.52 -1.31 9.07
CA HIS A 98 -5.63 -2.43 9.40
C HIS A 98 -4.17 -2.01 9.29
N MET A 99 -3.31 -2.58 10.14
CA MET A 99 -1.86 -2.41 10.05
C MET A 99 -1.17 -3.76 10.18
N HIS A 100 -0.23 -4.02 9.29
CA HIS A 100 0.66 -5.17 9.37
C HIS A 100 2.11 -4.74 9.21
N LEU A 101 2.95 -5.13 10.18
CA LEU A 101 4.39 -4.90 10.17
C LEU A 101 5.11 -6.24 10.29
N HIS A 102 6.07 -6.48 9.42
CA HIS A 102 6.93 -7.65 9.44
C HIS A 102 8.37 -7.26 9.78
N HIS A 103 8.93 -7.93 10.77
CA HIS A 103 10.33 -7.73 11.19
C HIS A 103 11.21 -8.85 10.64
N PHE A 104 12.20 -8.49 9.85
CA PHE A 104 13.11 -9.45 9.23
C PHE A 104 14.29 -9.78 10.15
N THR A 105 14.56 -11.06 10.29
CA THR A 105 15.75 -11.57 10.96
C THR A 105 16.70 -12.17 9.91
N PRO A 106 18.03 -11.98 10.04
CA PRO A 106 18.76 -11.35 11.13
C PRO A 106 18.97 -9.83 11.00
N ASN A 107 18.62 -9.21 9.87
CA ASN A 107 19.02 -7.82 9.54
C ASN A 107 18.25 -6.75 10.34
N GLY A 108 17.14 -7.11 10.99
CA GLY A 108 16.33 -6.19 11.78
C GLY A 108 15.53 -5.19 10.94
N GLY A 109 15.46 -5.36 9.62
CA GLY A 109 14.64 -4.53 8.75
C GLY A 109 13.14 -4.73 9.00
N ILE A 110 12.37 -3.71 8.75
CA ILE A 110 10.90 -3.73 8.87
C ILE A 110 10.30 -3.42 7.51
N SER A 111 9.30 -4.20 7.12
CA SER A 111 8.40 -3.87 6.02
C SER A 111 6.98 -3.92 6.52
N GLY A 112 6.13 -3.00 6.05
CA GLY A 112 4.75 -3.02 6.47
C GLY A 112 3.86 -2.04 5.75
N VAL A 113 2.57 -2.15 6.06
CA VAL A 113 1.53 -1.30 5.50
C VAL A 113 0.47 -1.01 6.56
N ALA A 114 -0.01 0.21 6.57
CA ALA A 114 -1.26 0.61 7.20
C ALA A 114 -2.29 0.87 6.10
N LEU A 115 -3.34 0.08 6.07
CA LEU A 115 -4.52 0.32 5.26
C LEU A 115 -5.42 1.29 6.00
N LEU A 116 -5.78 2.36 5.35
CA LEU A 116 -6.62 3.41 5.90
C LEU A 116 -7.93 3.48 5.10
N ALA A 117 -8.92 4.19 5.60
CA ALA A 117 -10.13 4.48 4.84
C ALA A 117 -9.73 5.33 3.61
N GLU A 118 -9.72 4.68 2.44
CA GLU A 118 -9.37 5.16 1.11
C GLU A 118 -7.90 5.62 0.92
N SER A 119 -7.02 5.27 1.88
CA SER A 119 -5.64 5.74 1.90
C SER A 119 -4.70 4.63 2.36
N HIS A 120 -3.38 4.86 2.33
CA HIS A 120 -2.41 3.94 2.93
C HIS A 120 -1.09 4.62 3.29
N ILE A 121 -0.36 3.99 4.21
CA ILE A 121 1.06 4.25 4.46
C ILE A 121 1.79 2.93 4.35
N SER A 122 2.85 2.87 3.53
CA SER A 122 3.76 1.73 3.51
C SER A 122 5.15 2.12 4.00
N VAL A 123 5.94 1.13 4.45
CA VAL A 123 7.29 1.32 4.96
C VAL A 123 8.20 0.16 4.60
N HIS A 124 9.45 0.49 4.27
CA HIS A 124 10.57 -0.42 4.20
C HIS A 124 11.77 0.19 4.90
N THR A 125 12.48 -0.58 5.72
CA THR A 125 13.68 -0.10 6.40
C THR A 125 14.91 -0.96 6.13
N TRP A 126 16.07 -0.32 6.07
CA TRP A 126 17.40 -0.91 6.00
C TRP A 126 18.26 -0.37 7.15
N PRO A 127 18.17 -0.95 8.36
CA PRO A 127 18.90 -0.47 9.53
C PRO A 127 20.41 -0.39 9.30
N GLU A 128 20.97 -1.34 8.53
CA GLU A 128 22.39 -1.40 8.19
C GLU A 128 22.86 -0.26 7.27
N LYS A 129 21.92 0.43 6.64
CA LYS A 129 22.14 1.63 5.80
C LYS A 129 21.69 2.91 6.46
N ASN A 130 21.08 2.82 7.65
CA ASN A 130 20.39 3.93 8.30
C ASN A 130 19.39 4.61 7.34
N TYR A 131 18.66 3.78 6.57
CA TYR A 131 17.76 4.23 5.51
C TYR A 131 16.37 3.63 5.70
N ALA A 132 15.35 4.45 5.47
CA ALA A 132 13.96 4.03 5.38
C ALA A 132 13.25 4.73 4.21
N ALA A 133 12.36 3.97 3.56
CA ALA A 133 11.46 4.45 2.52
C ALA A 133 10.03 4.34 3.00
N PHE A 134 9.26 5.41 2.80
CA PHE A 134 7.83 5.44 3.09
C PHE A 134 7.05 5.93 1.86
N ASP A 135 5.91 5.32 1.63
CA ASP A 135 4.88 5.82 0.74
C ASP A 135 3.68 6.26 1.58
N VAL A 136 3.21 7.47 1.36
CA VAL A 136 2.04 8.03 2.06
C VAL A 136 1.07 8.53 1.00
N PHE A 137 0.03 7.74 0.71
CA PHE A 137 -1.03 8.12 -0.21
C PHE A 137 -2.29 8.44 0.56
N MET A 138 -2.82 9.65 0.37
CA MET A 138 -4.01 10.11 1.06
C MET A 138 -4.97 10.84 0.14
N CYS A 139 -6.26 10.59 0.37
CA CYS A 139 -7.39 11.18 -0.34
C CYS A 139 -8.15 12.16 0.56
N GLY A 140 -9.09 12.88 -0.01
CA GLY A 140 -10.01 13.76 0.70
C GLY A 140 -9.32 14.84 1.53
N ASP A 141 -9.82 15.06 2.74
CA ASP A 141 -9.38 16.13 3.64
C ASP A 141 -8.13 15.80 4.47
N SER A 142 -7.54 14.61 4.26
CA SER A 142 -6.31 14.22 4.96
C SER A 142 -5.12 15.06 4.54
N ASN A 143 -4.19 15.30 5.48
CA ASN A 143 -2.97 16.06 5.23
C ASN A 143 -1.71 15.16 5.30
N PRO A 144 -1.25 14.58 4.18
CA PRO A 144 -0.11 13.65 4.17
C PRO A 144 1.22 14.31 4.57
N HIS A 145 1.37 15.64 4.44
CA HIS A 145 2.60 16.34 4.81
C HIS A 145 2.91 16.27 6.30
N ARG A 146 1.90 16.09 7.16
CA ARG A 146 2.11 15.88 8.59
C ARG A 146 2.93 14.61 8.88
N ALA A 147 2.81 13.59 8.04
CA ALA A 147 3.60 12.37 8.20
C ALA A 147 5.10 12.65 8.14
N VAL A 148 5.56 13.58 7.29
CA VAL A 148 6.99 13.92 7.17
C VAL A 148 7.55 14.47 8.49
N GLU A 149 6.79 15.35 9.16
CA GLU A 149 7.18 15.92 10.45
C GLU A 149 7.25 14.84 11.54
N ILE A 150 6.25 13.96 11.58
CA ILE A 150 6.18 12.87 12.56
C ILE A 150 7.31 11.87 12.35
N LEU A 151 7.50 11.39 11.11
CA LEU A 151 8.57 10.45 10.79
C LEU A 151 9.95 11.04 11.13
N SER A 152 10.17 12.33 10.84
CA SER A 152 11.40 13.02 11.20
C SER A 152 11.63 13.08 12.70
N ARG A 153 10.59 13.28 13.49
CA ARG A 153 10.66 13.29 14.96
C ARG A 153 11.01 11.92 15.53
N TYR A 154 10.41 10.84 14.98
CA TYR A 154 10.62 9.49 15.49
C TYR A 154 11.93 8.87 15.08
N PHE A 155 12.40 9.13 13.86
CA PHE A 155 13.57 8.47 13.26
C PHE A 155 14.78 9.38 13.12
N GLN A 156 14.66 10.67 13.37
CA GLN A 156 15.75 11.67 13.40
C GLN A 156 16.71 11.55 12.20
N PRO A 157 16.21 11.58 10.97
CA PRO A 157 17.07 11.45 9.79
C PRO A 157 18.01 12.66 9.67
N LYS A 158 19.19 12.42 9.10
CA LYS A 158 20.14 13.51 8.75
C LYS A 158 19.69 14.23 7.49
N ARG A 159 18.93 13.55 6.61
CA ARG A 159 18.40 14.08 5.36
C ARG A 159 17.06 13.39 5.07
N SER A 160 16.08 14.17 4.68
CA SER A 160 14.80 13.69 4.18
C SER A 160 14.61 14.19 2.76
N GLU A 161 14.20 13.29 1.87
CA GLU A 161 13.80 13.61 0.51
C GLU A 161 12.32 13.28 0.37
N VAL A 162 11.54 14.20 -0.20
CA VAL A 162 10.10 14.05 -0.37
C VAL A 162 9.74 14.43 -1.79
N ILE A 163 9.10 13.49 -2.49
CA ILE A 163 8.50 13.73 -3.80
C ILE A 163 6.99 13.71 -3.59
N GLU A 164 6.31 14.72 -4.11
CA GLU A 164 4.84 14.81 -4.09
C GLU A 164 4.30 14.57 -5.50
N GLU A 165 3.33 13.65 -5.59
CA GLU A 165 2.61 13.35 -6.81
C GLU A 165 1.10 13.47 -6.59
N ARG A 166 0.41 14.24 -7.43
CA ARG A 166 -1.06 14.30 -7.48
C ARG A 166 -1.56 13.20 -8.39
N ARG A 167 -2.21 12.19 -7.81
CA ARG A 167 -2.67 10.99 -8.52
C ARG A 167 -4.12 11.13 -8.96
N GLY A 168 -4.44 10.56 -10.14
CA GLY A 168 -5.82 10.55 -10.64
C GLY A 168 -6.34 11.94 -11.01
N LYS A 169 -5.52 12.77 -11.67
CA LYS A 169 -5.95 14.09 -12.15
C LYS A 169 -7.08 13.94 -13.18
N ILE A 170 -8.15 14.70 -12.97
CA ILE A 170 -9.22 14.84 -13.95
C ILE A 170 -8.85 16.02 -14.86
N LEU A 171 -8.86 15.74 -16.17
CA LEU A 171 -8.56 16.71 -17.23
C LEU A 171 -9.77 17.53 -17.58
#